data_728579185d27dcb696379cf4cddadbab
#
_entry.id   728579185d27dcb696379cf4cddadbab
#
_cell.length_a   1.000
_cell.length_b   1.000
_cell.length_c   1.000
_cell.angle_alpha   90.00
_cell.angle_beta   90.00
_cell.angle_gamma   90.00
#
_symmetry.space_group_name_H-M   'P 1'
#
loop_
_entity.id
_entity.type
_entity.pdbx_description
1 polymer ?
#
loop_
_entity_poly.entity_id
_entity_poly.type
_entity_poly.pdbx_seq_one_letter_code
_entity_poly.pdbx_strand_id
1 'polypeptide(L)'
;MATNVETDLLKAGFTINREKSDFTPKQTGKWLGFIIDTRTMTFSVPVAKLQKLKNDIRYTLARKFVTPKELAKLAGTLSSMHHAIGPLVRLFTRNMYTQISRSPTWYIPITLTPQTTSDLNFWLQAIDRVNGCTFKPRPTTTQMVFTDASGNGYGGFMVHKLQTLVCSGKFTTFEEGLSSTHRELLAVKFVLQSYGQILRNQTLQINIDNFGATRILTIGSSKAHLQHLSLEIFYHCLQNNIKITPEWIPREQNYDADYYSKVHDTDSWGIDQTCFDYLSSVFGPFSVDRFADDRNNKLPIFNSRYFCPGSAHVNSFTADWSDGNNWLCPPVSLIGSTIKHLRFCKGRGTLLIPVWESSYFWPLIYPNGLHFARFIKDTRVVNPYYESYHEHNVFQGYAPFPAIALQIQF
;
A
#
# COMPACT_ATOMS: atom_id res chain seq x y z
N MET A 1 -14.07 -31.96 37.25
CA MET A 1 -14.04 -30.49 37.04
C MET A 1 -15.43 -29.95 36.74
N ALA A 2 -16.16 -30.40 35.73
CA ALA A 2 -17.52 -29.89 35.42
C ALA A 2 -18.54 -30.09 36.59
N THR A 3 -18.50 -31.22 37.23
CA THR A 3 -19.32 -31.51 38.44
C THR A 3 -19.03 -30.55 39.59
N ASN A 4 -17.80 -30.12 39.76
CA ASN A 4 -17.41 -29.14 40.78
C ASN A 4 -17.99 -27.76 40.48
N VAL A 5 -18.00 -27.35 39.20
CA VAL A 5 -18.57 -26.06 38.76
C VAL A 5 -20.09 -26.03 39.03
N GLU A 6 -20.80 -27.08 38.72
CA GLU A 6 -22.24 -27.18 39.03
C GLU A 6 -22.51 -27.08 40.54
N THR A 7 -21.73 -27.82 41.32
CA THR A 7 -21.83 -27.80 42.79
C THR A 7 -21.51 -26.41 43.36
N ASP A 8 -20.49 -25.76 42.87
CA ASP A 8 -20.05 -24.44 43.36
C ASP A 8 -21.07 -23.35 42.99
N LEU A 9 -21.69 -23.41 41.80
CA LEU A 9 -22.79 -22.52 41.44
C LEU A 9 -24.01 -22.69 42.36
N LEU A 10 -24.40 -23.94 42.64
CA LEU A 10 -25.51 -24.21 43.55
C LEU A 10 -25.20 -23.75 44.98
N LYS A 11 -24.00 -23.98 45.51
CA LYS A 11 -23.55 -23.47 46.80
C LYS A 11 -23.52 -21.95 46.86
N ALA A 12 -23.20 -21.28 45.76
CA ALA A 12 -23.24 -19.84 45.65
C ALA A 12 -24.66 -19.26 45.51
N GLY A 13 -25.71 -20.09 45.54
CA GLY A 13 -27.10 -19.66 45.47
C GLY A 13 -27.65 -19.42 44.06
N PHE A 14 -26.95 -19.84 43.01
CA PHE A 14 -27.44 -19.72 41.63
C PHE A 14 -28.44 -20.85 41.31
N THR A 15 -29.53 -20.50 40.63
CA THR A 15 -30.46 -21.48 40.08
C THR A 15 -30.01 -21.85 38.66
N ILE A 16 -29.71 -23.13 38.44
CA ILE A 16 -29.23 -23.63 37.16
C ILE A 16 -30.40 -24.05 36.27
N ASN A 17 -30.51 -23.49 35.07
CA ASN A 17 -31.45 -24.00 34.08
C ASN A 17 -30.84 -25.23 33.38
N ARG A 18 -31.18 -26.43 33.83
CA ARG A 18 -30.60 -27.69 33.33
C ARG A 18 -30.89 -27.96 31.86
N GLU A 19 -32.03 -27.50 31.33
CA GLU A 19 -32.40 -27.69 29.93
C GLU A 19 -31.51 -26.86 28.98
N LYS A 20 -31.00 -25.72 29.47
CA LYS A 20 -30.13 -24.80 28.68
C LYS A 20 -28.66 -24.90 29.07
N SER A 21 -28.29 -25.71 30.03
CA SER A 21 -26.91 -25.86 30.52
C SER A 21 -26.34 -27.21 30.09
N ASP A 22 -25.15 -27.18 29.49
CA ASP A 22 -24.41 -28.37 29.12
C ASP A 22 -23.08 -28.40 29.93
N PHE A 23 -23.02 -29.30 30.87
CA PHE A 23 -21.85 -29.53 31.75
C PHE A 23 -20.87 -30.56 31.19
N THR A 24 -21.16 -31.11 30.00
CA THR A 24 -20.24 -32.06 29.34
C THR A 24 -19.10 -31.26 28.69
N PRO A 25 -17.84 -31.48 29.09
CA PRO A 25 -16.72 -30.79 28.48
C PRO A 25 -16.62 -31.07 26.97
N LYS A 26 -16.62 -30.05 26.17
CA LYS A 26 -16.48 -30.11 24.69
C LYS A 26 -15.42 -29.14 24.20
N GLN A 27 -14.71 -29.50 23.16
CA GLN A 27 -13.73 -28.59 22.50
C GLN A 27 -14.41 -27.63 21.51
N THR A 28 -15.61 -27.95 21.07
CA THR A 28 -16.40 -27.10 20.17
C THR A 28 -17.80 -26.95 20.75
N GLY A 29 -18.24 -25.70 20.95
CA GLY A 29 -19.54 -25.41 21.53
C GLY A 29 -20.12 -24.09 21.01
N LYS A 30 -21.45 -23.98 21.07
CA LYS A 30 -22.16 -22.73 20.77
C LYS A 30 -22.35 -21.95 22.06
N TRP A 31 -21.89 -20.69 22.07
CA TRP A 31 -22.03 -19.80 23.21
C TRP A 31 -22.36 -18.37 22.76
N LEU A 32 -23.38 -17.76 23.35
CA LEU A 32 -23.85 -16.40 23.01
C LEU A 32 -24.01 -16.15 21.50
N GLY A 33 -24.40 -17.18 20.76
CA GLY A 33 -24.61 -17.05 19.31
C GLY A 33 -23.36 -17.16 18.44
N PHE A 34 -22.23 -17.56 19.04
CA PHE A 34 -20.96 -17.88 18.33
C PHE A 34 -20.64 -19.36 18.52
N ILE A 35 -19.79 -19.88 17.65
CA ILE A 35 -19.12 -21.16 17.82
C ILE A 35 -17.72 -20.86 18.37
N ILE A 36 -17.40 -21.46 19.49
CA ILE A 36 -16.07 -21.47 20.09
C ILE A 36 -15.43 -22.82 19.77
N ASP A 37 -14.27 -22.83 19.16
CA ASP A 37 -13.47 -24.03 18.96
C ASP A 37 -12.10 -23.86 19.63
N THR A 38 -11.89 -24.62 20.71
CA THR A 38 -10.64 -24.57 21.50
C THR A 38 -9.49 -25.33 20.85
N ARG A 39 -9.72 -26.16 19.82
CA ARG A 39 -8.66 -26.82 19.04
C ARG A 39 -7.99 -25.84 18.11
N THR A 40 -8.81 -25.05 17.42
CA THR A 40 -8.33 -23.97 16.50
C THR A 40 -8.15 -22.64 17.21
N MET A 41 -8.66 -22.51 18.45
CA MET A 41 -8.69 -21.28 19.24
C MET A 41 -9.39 -20.15 18.50
N THR A 42 -10.60 -20.42 17.98
CA THR A 42 -11.35 -19.45 17.15
C THR A 42 -12.75 -19.20 17.66
N PHE A 43 -13.20 -17.96 17.48
CA PHE A 43 -14.60 -17.55 17.50
C PHE A 43 -15.13 -17.48 16.08
N SER A 44 -16.24 -18.13 15.80
CA SER A 44 -16.89 -18.03 14.50
C SER A 44 -18.40 -17.82 14.61
N VAL A 45 -18.97 -17.20 13.59
CA VAL A 45 -20.44 -17.07 13.45
C VAL A 45 -20.99 -18.36 12.87
N PRO A 46 -22.07 -18.94 13.40
CA PRO A 46 -22.70 -20.13 12.85
C PRO A 46 -23.14 -19.94 11.39
N VAL A 47 -22.95 -20.97 10.55
CA VAL A 47 -23.27 -20.95 9.12
C VAL A 47 -24.71 -20.50 8.84
N ALA A 48 -25.69 -20.99 9.63
CA ALA A 48 -27.08 -20.59 9.50
C ALA A 48 -27.30 -19.06 9.68
N LYS A 49 -26.55 -18.42 10.61
CA LYS A 49 -26.62 -16.97 10.84
C LYS A 49 -25.97 -16.20 9.68
N LEU A 50 -24.86 -16.72 9.12
CA LEU A 50 -24.23 -16.13 7.93
C LEU A 50 -25.14 -16.22 6.70
N GLN A 51 -25.77 -17.37 6.48
CA GLN A 51 -26.68 -17.56 5.35
C GLN A 51 -27.89 -16.63 5.42
N LYS A 52 -28.47 -16.47 6.63
CA LYS A 52 -29.53 -15.49 6.87
C LYS A 52 -29.06 -14.09 6.52
N LEU A 53 -27.90 -13.67 7.03
CA LEU A 53 -27.34 -12.35 6.71
C LEU A 53 -27.12 -12.15 5.21
N LYS A 54 -26.56 -13.14 4.51
CA LYS A 54 -26.39 -13.06 3.05
C LYS A 54 -27.74 -12.91 2.33
N ASN A 55 -28.77 -13.60 2.76
CA ASN A 55 -30.10 -13.45 2.18
C ASN A 55 -30.68 -12.05 2.46
N ASP A 56 -30.51 -11.53 3.68
CA ASP A 56 -30.95 -10.19 4.04
C ASP A 56 -30.22 -9.12 3.21
N ILE A 57 -28.92 -9.29 2.98
CA ILE A 57 -28.14 -8.39 2.10
C ILE A 57 -28.63 -8.47 0.66
N ARG A 58 -28.80 -9.67 0.08
CA ARG A 58 -29.31 -9.83 -1.30
C ARG A 58 -30.69 -9.19 -1.46
N TYR A 59 -31.57 -9.40 -0.50
CA TYR A 59 -32.90 -8.80 -0.48
C TYR A 59 -32.81 -7.25 -0.48
N THR A 60 -31.89 -6.70 0.35
CA THR A 60 -31.67 -5.24 0.43
C THR A 60 -31.15 -4.68 -0.87
N LEU A 61 -30.17 -5.34 -1.52
CA LEU A 61 -29.56 -4.92 -2.79
C LEU A 61 -30.51 -5.01 -3.99
N ALA A 62 -31.46 -5.96 -3.97
CA ALA A 62 -32.44 -6.13 -5.05
C ALA A 62 -33.50 -5.03 -5.09
N ARG A 63 -33.62 -4.24 -4.04
CA ARG A 63 -34.66 -3.21 -3.89
C ARG A 63 -34.13 -1.84 -4.29
N LYS A 64 -34.94 -1.07 -5.02
CA LYS A 64 -34.64 0.32 -5.36
C LYS A 64 -34.64 1.23 -4.12
N PHE A 65 -35.52 0.93 -3.15
CA PHE A 65 -35.70 1.72 -1.95
C PHE A 65 -35.66 0.82 -0.70
N VAL A 66 -34.98 1.28 0.34
CA VAL A 66 -34.91 0.64 1.66
C VAL A 66 -35.16 1.68 2.74
N THR A 67 -35.71 1.30 3.87
CA THR A 67 -35.87 2.24 4.98
C THR A 67 -34.58 2.32 5.82
N PRO A 68 -34.26 3.47 6.45
CA PRO A 68 -33.15 3.58 7.39
C PRO A 68 -33.23 2.55 8.52
N LYS A 69 -34.43 2.18 8.95
CA LYS A 69 -34.66 1.13 9.96
C LYS A 69 -34.21 -0.26 9.50
N GLU A 70 -34.51 -0.62 8.24
CA GLU A 70 -34.04 -1.91 7.65
C GLU A 70 -32.51 -1.91 7.52
N LEU A 71 -31.92 -0.80 7.07
CA LEU A 71 -30.48 -0.66 6.95
C LEU A 71 -29.80 -0.72 8.33
N ALA A 72 -30.37 -0.11 9.37
CA ALA A 72 -29.88 -0.17 10.74
C ALA A 72 -29.95 -1.58 11.33
N LYS A 73 -31.01 -2.35 11.03
CA LYS A 73 -31.13 -3.75 11.42
C LYS A 73 -30.00 -4.59 10.83
N LEU A 74 -29.68 -4.35 9.55
CA LEU A 74 -28.60 -5.05 8.85
C LEU A 74 -27.23 -4.69 9.43
N ALA A 75 -26.97 -3.38 9.62
CA ALA A 75 -25.74 -2.87 10.22
C ALA A 75 -25.55 -3.39 11.66
N GLY A 76 -26.63 -3.44 12.46
CA GLY A 76 -26.62 -4.00 13.80
C GLY A 76 -26.33 -5.51 13.82
N THR A 77 -26.86 -6.25 12.84
CA THR A 77 -26.57 -7.69 12.69
C THR A 77 -25.09 -7.91 12.40
N LEU A 78 -24.50 -7.14 11.46
CA LEU A 78 -23.06 -7.16 11.18
C LEU A 78 -22.26 -6.78 12.44
N SER A 79 -22.63 -5.70 13.11
CA SER A 79 -21.94 -5.24 14.33
C SER A 79 -21.95 -6.30 15.45
N SER A 80 -23.01 -7.07 15.56
CA SER A 80 -23.09 -8.19 16.53
C SER A 80 -22.07 -9.31 16.25
N MET A 81 -21.49 -9.36 15.04
CA MET A 81 -20.51 -10.38 14.63
C MET A 81 -19.05 -9.93 14.85
N HIS A 82 -18.83 -8.77 15.45
CA HIS A 82 -17.49 -8.17 15.60
C HIS A 82 -16.46 -9.12 16.24
N HIS A 83 -16.85 -9.88 17.26
CA HIS A 83 -15.93 -10.80 17.94
C HIS A 83 -15.43 -11.95 17.06
N ALA A 84 -16.21 -12.35 16.06
CA ALA A 84 -15.84 -13.41 15.13
C ALA A 84 -15.20 -12.93 13.84
N ILE A 85 -15.40 -11.65 13.47
CA ILE A 85 -14.92 -11.08 12.20
C ILE A 85 -13.81 -10.06 12.44
N GLY A 86 -13.82 -9.40 13.61
CA GLY A 86 -12.82 -8.38 13.97
C GLY A 86 -13.12 -6.98 13.44
N PRO A 87 -12.07 -6.13 13.28
CA PRO A 87 -12.21 -4.70 12.95
C PRO A 87 -12.92 -4.39 11.64
N LEU A 88 -12.89 -5.32 10.67
CA LEU A 88 -13.57 -5.18 9.37
C LEU A 88 -15.04 -4.80 9.49
N VAL A 89 -15.70 -5.30 10.53
CA VAL A 89 -17.10 -4.95 10.79
C VAL A 89 -17.29 -3.44 10.92
N ARG A 90 -16.42 -2.76 11.66
CA ARG A 90 -16.52 -1.31 11.87
C ARG A 90 -16.24 -0.54 10.60
N LEU A 91 -15.26 -0.98 9.81
CA LEU A 91 -14.89 -0.36 8.56
C LEU A 91 -16.00 -0.45 7.51
N PHE A 92 -16.50 -1.66 7.27
CA PHE A 92 -17.49 -1.95 6.24
C PHE A 92 -18.96 -1.82 6.68
N THR A 93 -19.22 -1.22 7.82
CA THR A 93 -20.54 -0.75 8.22
C THR A 93 -20.60 0.78 8.30
N ARG A 94 -19.47 1.47 8.14
CA ARG A 94 -19.38 2.92 8.34
C ARG A 94 -20.26 3.72 7.38
N ASN A 95 -20.28 3.34 6.10
CA ASN A 95 -21.11 4.02 5.11
C ASN A 95 -22.61 3.79 5.39
N MET A 96 -23.02 2.60 5.86
CA MET A 96 -24.39 2.33 6.30
C MET A 96 -24.78 3.29 7.43
N TYR A 97 -23.96 3.40 8.48
CA TYR A 97 -24.24 4.30 9.61
C TYR A 97 -24.25 5.78 9.18
N THR A 98 -23.35 6.19 8.28
CA THR A 98 -23.35 7.53 7.72
C THR A 98 -24.64 7.83 6.94
N GLN A 99 -25.11 6.88 6.15
CA GLN A 99 -26.35 7.03 5.39
C GLN A 99 -27.57 7.07 6.32
N ILE A 100 -27.61 6.23 7.36
CA ILE A 100 -28.68 6.23 8.36
C ILE A 100 -28.70 7.58 9.10
N SER A 101 -27.56 8.10 9.55
CA SER A 101 -27.48 9.35 10.32
C SER A 101 -27.88 10.60 9.52
N ARG A 102 -27.75 10.54 8.20
CA ARG A 102 -28.19 11.62 7.30
C ARG A 102 -29.66 11.55 6.92
N SER A 103 -30.35 10.48 7.27
CA SER A 103 -31.77 10.30 6.95
C SER A 103 -32.63 11.03 7.96
N PRO A 104 -33.66 11.79 7.51
CA PRO A 104 -34.49 12.61 8.41
C PRO A 104 -35.37 11.77 9.35
N THR A 105 -35.75 10.57 8.93
CA THR A 105 -36.62 9.66 9.68
C THR A 105 -36.23 8.19 9.48
N TRP A 106 -36.71 7.31 10.36
CA TRP A 106 -36.49 5.87 10.29
C TRP A 106 -37.32 5.14 9.22
N TYR A 107 -38.38 5.76 8.70
CA TYR A 107 -39.39 5.08 7.91
C TYR A 107 -39.50 5.57 6.47
N ILE A 108 -38.98 6.76 6.15
CA ILE A 108 -38.97 7.25 4.75
C ILE A 108 -37.96 6.42 3.95
N PRO A 109 -38.42 5.77 2.86
CA PRO A 109 -37.54 4.99 2.00
C PRO A 109 -36.47 5.86 1.35
N ILE A 110 -35.24 5.35 1.31
CA ILE A 110 -34.05 5.96 0.73
C ILE A 110 -33.44 5.03 -0.34
N THR A 111 -32.74 5.59 -1.30
CA THR A 111 -31.86 4.83 -2.21
C THR A 111 -30.51 4.57 -1.56
N LEU A 112 -29.96 3.37 -1.74
CA LEU A 112 -28.61 3.07 -1.27
C LEU A 112 -27.60 3.93 -2.02
N THR A 113 -26.64 4.50 -1.29
CA THR A 113 -25.48 5.15 -1.92
C THR A 113 -24.58 4.12 -2.59
N PRO A 114 -23.81 4.50 -3.63
CA PRO A 114 -22.82 3.59 -4.25
C PRO A 114 -21.85 2.98 -3.23
N GLN A 115 -21.43 3.76 -2.21
CA GLN A 115 -20.53 3.31 -1.14
C GLN A 115 -21.19 2.23 -0.26
N THR A 116 -22.45 2.46 0.16
CA THR A 116 -23.21 1.47 0.93
C THR A 116 -23.45 0.19 0.12
N THR A 117 -23.74 0.33 -1.17
CA THR A 117 -23.87 -0.81 -2.08
C THR A 117 -22.57 -1.59 -2.21
N SER A 118 -21.43 -0.91 -2.31
CA SER A 118 -20.11 -1.53 -2.35
C SER A 118 -19.81 -2.29 -1.06
N ASP A 119 -20.09 -1.71 0.11
CA ASP A 119 -19.90 -2.38 1.41
C ASP A 119 -20.77 -3.65 1.54
N LEU A 120 -22.01 -3.60 1.08
CA LEU A 120 -22.91 -4.76 1.10
C LEU A 120 -22.42 -5.88 0.16
N ASN A 121 -21.92 -5.54 -1.03
CA ASN A 121 -21.33 -6.49 -1.95
C ASN A 121 -20.04 -7.12 -1.38
N PHE A 122 -19.21 -6.32 -0.70
CA PHE A 122 -18.05 -6.85 0.01
C PHE A 122 -18.47 -7.95 1.01
N TRP A 123 -19.49 -7.70 1.82
CA TRP A 123 -19.97 -8.69 2.79
C TRP A 123 -20.46 -9.97 2.13
N LEU A 124 -21.14 -9.89 0.99
CA LEU A 124 -21.57 -11.09 0.26
C LEU A 124 -20.39 -11.96 -0.18
N GLN A 125 -19.30 -11.34 -0.59
CA GLN A 125 -18.12 -12.02 -1.15
C GLN A 125 -17.14 -12.49 -0.06
N ALA A 126 -16.96 -11.70 0.99
CA ALA A 126 -15.86 -11.89 1.93
C ALA A 126 -16.27 -12.57 3.24
N ILE A 127 -17.54 -12.56 3.62
CA ILE A 127 -17.97 -12.92 4.98
C ILE A 127 -17.58 -14.35 5.40
N ASP A 128 -17.60 -15.32 4.49
CA ASP A 128 -17.20 -16.68 4.82
C ASP A 128 -15.69 -16.77 5.06
N ARG A 129 -14.90 -16.01 4.28
CA ARG A 129 -13.44 -15.99 4.37
C ARG A 129 -12.94 -15.29 5.64
N VAL A 130 -13.66 -14.24 6.07
CA VAL A 130 -13.27 -13.44 7.24
C VAL A 130 -13.89 -13.94 8.54
N ASN A 131 -14.76 -14.97 8.48
CA ASN A 131 -15.38 -15.58 9.65
C ASN A 131 -14.40 -16.50 10.37
N GLY A 132 -14.13 -16.25 11.63
CA GLY A 132 -13.23 -17.07 12.44
C GLY A 132 -12.04 -16.29 13.00
N CYS A 133 -12.33 -15.31 13.84
CA CYS A 133 -11.27 -14.58 14.55
C CYS A 133 -10.64 -15.47 15.63
N THR A 134 -9.31 -15.52 15.66
CA THR A 134 -8.59 -16.24 16.70
C THR A 134 -8.68 -15.49 18.04
N PHE A 135 -8.89 -16.22 19.14
CA PHE A 135 -8.75 -15.72 20.50
C PHE A 135 -7.44 -16.14 21.16
N LYS A 136 -6.51 -16.73 20.38
CA LYS A 136 -5.11 -16.84 20.84
C LYS A 136 -4.59 -15.45 21.21
N PRO A 137 -3.62 -15.36 22.13
CA PRO A 137 -2.87 -14.12 22.30
C PRO A 137 -2.52 -13.54 20.93
N ARG A 138 -2.59 -12.21 20.80
CA ARG A 138 -2.36 -11.53 19.50
C ARG A 138 -1.25 -12.23 18.75
N PRO A 139 -1.42 -12.54 17.45
CA PRO A 139 -0.34 -13.13 16.68
C PRO A 139 0.90 -12.28 16.88
N THR A 140 1.99 -12.92 17.22
CA THR A 140 3.28 -12.23 17.41
C THR A 140 3.52 -11.36 16.21
N THR A 141 3.73 -10.06 16.42
CA THR A 141 4.13 -9.14 15.36
C THR A 141 5.35 -9.73 14.68
N THR A 142 5.24 -10.01 13.38
CA THR A 142 6.36 -10.58 12.61
C THR A 142 7.25 -9.50 12.05
N GLN A 143 6.69 -8.30 11.85
CA GLN A 143 7.40 -7.17 11.28
C GLN A 143 6.86 -5.84 11.82
N MET A 144 7.77 -4.92 12.17
CA MET A 144 7.45 -3.53 12.49
C MET A 144 7.73 -2.66 11.27
N VAL A 145 6.78 -1.79 10.94
CA VAL A 145 6.87 -0.83 9.85
C VAL A 145 6.62 0.55 10.43
N PHE A 146 7.43 1.52 10.06
CA PHE A 146 7.30 2.91 10.46
C PHE A 146 6.94 3.74 9.23
N THR A 147 6.00 4.67 9.38
CA THR A 147 5.54 5.52 8.28
C THR A 147 5.38 6.95 8.72
N ASP A 148 5.63 7.89 7.83
CA ASP A 148 5.44 9.32 8.03
C ASP A 148 5.09 10.04 6.72
N ALA A 149 4.42 11.18 6.83
CA ALA A 149 4.07 12.05 5.73
C ALA A 149 4.48 13.49 5.98
N SER A 150 5.38 14.00 5.18
CA SER A 150 5.75 15.42 5.15
C SER A 150 4.72 16.26 4.36
N GLY A 151 5.06 17.53 4.11
CA GLY A 151 4.27 18.41 3.23
C GLY A 151 4.18 17.91 1.80
N ASN A 152 5.26 17.34 1.28
CA ASN A 152 5.47 17.05 -0.14
C ASN A 152 5.91 15.62 -0.45
N GLY A 153 6.01 14.74 0.57
CA GLY A 153 6.41 13.37 0.35
C GLY A 153 6.01 12.42 1.48
N TYR A 154 6.22 11.15 1.22
CA TYR A 154 5.99 10.06 2.16
C TYR A 154 7.29 9.31 2.40
N GLY A 155 7.41 8.76 3.60
CA GLY A 155 8.55 7.95 3.98
C GLY A 155 8.17 6.80 4.89
N GLY A 156 9.02 5.82 4.94
CA GLY A 156 8.89 4.72 5.88
C GLY A 156 10.08 3.80 5.85
N PHE A 157 10.20 2.99 6.88
CA PHE A 157 11.23 1.97 6.93
C PHE A 157 10.76 0.75 7.72
N MET A 158 11.47 -0.33 7.50
CA MET A 158 11.39 -1.53 8.32
C MET A 158 12.76 -2.22 8.40
N VAL A 159 12.99 -2.98 9.44
CA VAL A 159 14.19 -3.84 9.54
C VAL A 159 13.79 -5.25 9.13
N HIS A 160 14.36 -5.76 8.05
CA HIS A 160 14.13 -7.10 7.56
C HIS A 160 15.45 -7.84 7.37
N LYS A 161 15.61 -9.02 7.97
CA LYS A 161 16.86 -9.83 7.90
C LYS A 161 18.11 -9.00 8.20
N LEU A 162 18.07 -8.20 9.26
CA LEU A 162 19.15 -7.32 9.71
C LEU A 162 19.51 -6.17 8.75
N GLN A 163 18.69 -5.91 7.74
CA GLN A 163 18.84 -4.79 6.82
C GLN A 163 17.70 -3.80 7.01
N THR A 164 18.02 -2.52 7.03
CA THR A 164 17.00 -1.46 6.98
C THR A 164 16.56 -1.26 5.54
N LEU A 165 15.30 -1.55 5.28
CA LEU A 165 14.66 -1.28 4.00
C LEU A 165 13.95 0.06 4.10
N VAL A 166 14.30 0.98 3.21
CA VAL A 166 13.80 2.36 3.20
C VAL A 166 12.85 2.56 2.04
N CYS A 167 11.69 3.13 2.35
CA CYS A 167 10.71 3.59 1.39
C CYS A 167 10.68 5.12 1.41
N SER A 168 10.69 5.74 0.26
CA SER A 168 10.57 7.20 0.12
C SER A 168 10.02 7.54 -1.26
N GLY A 169 9.16 8.56 -1.32
CA GLY A 169 8.61 9.07 -2.56
C GLY A 169 7.93 10.42 -2.38
N LYS A 170 7.60 11.06 -3.51
CA LYS A 170 6.93 12.36 -3.54
C LYS A 170 5.42 12.23 -3.67
N PHE A 171 4.71 13.17 -3.08
CA PHE A 171 3.30 13.39 -3.38
C PHE A 171 3.12 14.13 -4.71
N THR A 172 1.99 13.94 -5.36
CA THR A 172 1.54 14.81 -6.44
C THR A 172 1.09 16.16 -5.87
N THR A 173 1.05 17.21 -6.67
CA THR A 173 0.54 18.53 -6.26
C THR A 173 -0.86 18.45 -5.65
N PHE A 174 -1.69 17.53 -6.15
CA PHE A 174 -3.01 17.28 -5.55
C PHE A 174 -2.90 16.68 -4.14
N GLU A 175 -2.03 15.69 -3.95
CA GLU A 175 -1.82 15.00 -2.66
C GLU A 175 -1.20 15.93 -1.62
N GLU A 176 -0.30 16.84 -2.03
CA GLU A 176 0.30 17.86 -1.16
C GLU A 176 -0.76 18.79 -0.55
N GLY A 177 -1.81 19.13 -1.31
CA GLY A 177 -2.93 19.95 -0.85
C GLY A 177 -3.88 19.27 0.12
N LEU A 178 -3.72 17.96 0.38
CA LEU A 178 -4.59 17.20 1.28
C LEU A 178 -4.24 17.46 2.76
N SER A 179 -5.18 17.12 3.64
CA SER A 179 -4.94 17.26 5.09
C SER A 179 -3.80 16.33 5.57
N SER A 180 -3.10 16.71 6.64
CA SER A 180 -2.05 15.90 7.27
C SER A 180 -2.51 14.44 7.50
N THR A 181 -3.67 14.23 8.12
CA THR A 181 -4.22 12.89 8.34
C THR A 181 -4.44 12.11 7.02
N HIS A 182 -4.79 12.79 5.94
CA HIS A 182 -4.95 12.14 4.63
C HIS A 182 -3.59 11.71 4.08
N ARG A 183 -2.58 12.59 4.14
CA ARG A 183 -1.23 12.29 3.70
C ARG A 183 -0.60 11.15 4.51
N GLU A 184 -0.84 11.10 5.82
CA GLU A 184 -0.40 9.98 6.66
C GLU A 184 -1.01 8.64 6.22
N LEU A 185 -2.29 8.61 5.89
CA LEU A 185 -2.91 7.39 5.35
C LEU A 185 -2.37 7.03 3.96
N LEU A 186 -2.04 8.02 3.12
CA LEU A 186 -1.36 7.78 1.84
C LEU A 186 0.04 7.21 2.06
N ALA A 187 0.80 7.72 3.04
CA ALA A 187 2.10 7.17 3.40
C ALA A 187 1.99 5.70 3.79
N VAL A 188 1.04 5.33 4.65
CA VAL A 188 0.77 3.92 4.98
C VAL A 188 0.47 3.10 3.72
N LYS A 189 -0.40 3.59 2.83
CA LYS A 189 -0.75 2.91 1.58
C LYS A 189 0.47 2.66 0.72
N PHE A 190 1.25 3.71 0.44
CA PHE A 190 2.41 3.64 -0.45
C PHE A 190 3.52 2.76 0.14
N VAL A 191 3.79 2.85 1.44
CA VAL A 191 4.78 2.01 2.12
C VAL A 191 4.38 0.53 2.06
N LEU A 192 3.11 0.19 2.30
CA LEU A 192 2.61 -1.19 2.17
C LEU A 192 2.72 -1.72 0.73
N GLN A 193 2.41 -0.89 -0.26
CA GLN A 193 2.53 -1.25 -1.67
C GLN A 193 3.99 -1.42 -2.10
N SER A 194 4.88 -0.58 -1.59
CA SER A 194 6.31 -0.59 -1.91
C SER A 194 7.01 -1.87 -1.46
N TYR A 195 6.65 -2.38 -0.29
CA TYR A 195 7.25 -3.63 0.22
C TYR A 195 6.56 -4.91 -0.30
N GLY A 196 5.43 -4.79 -0.98
CA GLY A 196 4.74 -5.79 -1.76
C GLY A 196 4.93 -7.24 -1.31
N GLN A 197 5.77 -7.99 -2.01
CA GLN A 197 6.02 -9.41 -1.76
C GLN A 197 6.64 -9.70 -0.39
N ILE A 198 7.43 -8.78 0.17
CA ILE A 198 8.13 -8.96 1.46
C ILE A 198 7.11 -9.05 2.60
N LEU A 199 6.02 -8.27 2.53
CA LEU A 199 5.00 -8.21 3.57
C LEU A 199 3.90 -9.25 3.42
N ARG A 200 3.90 -10.04 2.35
CA ARG A 200 2.87 -11.06 2.10
C ARG A 200 2.84 -12.10 3.21
N ASN A 201 1.63 -12.42 3.70
CA ASN A 201 1.37 -13.37 4.80
C ASN A 201 1.96 -12.93 6.16
N GLN A 202 2.24 -11.64 6.36
CA GLN A 202 2.83 -11.10 7.59
C GLN A 202 1.78 -10.50 8.53
N THR A 203 2.14 -10.44 9.82
CA THR A 203 1.42 -9.66 10.82
C THR A 203 2.25 -8.45 11.18
N LEU A 204 1.76 -7.25 10.82
CA LEU A 204 2.51 -6.02 10.93
C LEU A 204 2.02 -5.18 12.11
N GLN A 205 2.96 -4.60 12.84
CA GLN A 205 2.73 -3.40 13.63
C GLN A 205 3.12 -2.20 12.78
N ILE A 206 2.16 -1.30 12.53
CA ILE A 206 2.40 -0.06 11.78
C ILE A 206 2.45 1.10 12.76
N ASN A 207 3.63 1.69 12.89
CA ASN A 207 3.91 2.80 13.79
C ASN A 207 3.71 4.12 13.04
N ILE A 208 2.86 5.00 13.59
CA ILE A 208 2.44 6.27 12.98
C ILE A 208 2.39 7.33 14.07
N ASP A 209 2.90 8.53 13.84
CA ASP A 209 2.82 9.63 14.80
C ASP A 209 1.53 10.45 14.72
N ASN A 210 0.64 10.14 13.77
CA ASN A 210 -0.67 10.77 13.62
C ASN A 210 -1.77 9.92 14.27
N PHE A 211 -2.25 10.36 15.43
CA PHE A 211 -3.33 9.68 16.16
C PHE A 211 -4.61 9.52 15.33
N GLY A 212 -4.94 10.52 14.49
CA GLY A 212 -6.11 10.47 13.60
C GLY A 212 -6.01 9.32 12.58
N ALA A 213 -4.86 9.18 11.93
CA ALA A 213 -4.60 8.11 10.97
C ALA A 213 -4.65 6.72 11.64
N THR A 214 -4.00 6.55 12.79
CA THR A 214 -4.04 5.30 13.58
C THR A 214 -5.47 4.90 13.93
N ARG A 215 -6.28 5.87 14.38
CA ARG A 215 -7.67 5.61 14.73
C ARG A 215 -8.52 5.26 13.50
N ILE A 216 -8.31 5.93 12.36
CA ILE A 216 -9.05 5.64 11.11
C ILE A 216 -8.74 4.23 10.61
N LEU A 217 -7.49 3.80 10.65
CA LEU A 217 -7.11 2.43 10.31
C LEU A 217 -7.75 1.38 11.23
N THR A 218 -8.09 1.77 12.48
CA THR A 218 -8.69 0.84 13.46
C THR A 218 -10.22 0.79 13.36
N ILE A 219 -10.89 1.93 13.15
CA ILE A 219 -12.36 2.03 13.25
C ILE A 219 -13.04 2.72 12.07
N GLY A 220 -12.29 3.15 11.05
CA GLY A 220 -12.81 3.92 9.92
C GLY A 220 -13.05 5.41 10.24
N SER A 221 -13.52 6.14 9.22
CA SER A 221 -13.78 7.58 9.26
C SER A 221 -15.22 7.93 8.85
N SER A 222 -15.78 8.98 9.43
CA SER A 222 -17.03 9.59 8.95
C SER A 222 -16.84 10.48 7.72
N LYS A 223 -15.59 10.90 7.42
CA LYS A 223 -15.25 11.65 6.21
C LYS A 223 -15.07 10.67 5.06
N ALA A 224 -15.89 10.81 4.01
CA ALA A 224 -15.97 9.84 2.91
C ALA A 224 -14.61 9.57 2.23
N HIS A 225 -13.81 10.60 1.98
CA HIS A 225 -12.50 10.47 1.34
C HIS A 225 -11.47 9.70 2.20
N LEU A 226 -11.47 9.91 3.53
CA LEU A 226 -10.61 9.18 4.46
C LEU A 226 -11.08 7.73 4.64
N GLN A 227 -12.40 7.51 4.64
CA GLN A 227 -12.97 6.18 4.68
C GLN A 227 -12.59 5.37 3.44
N HIS A 228 -12.69 5.99 2.24
CA HIS A 228 -12.32 5.35 0.98
C HIS A 228 -10.86 4.90 0.99
N LEU A 229 -9.95 5.79 1.37
CA LEU A 229 -8.52 5.46 1.46
C LEU A 229 -8.23 4.35 2.48
N SER A 230 -8.90 4.40 3.63
CA SER A 230 -8.80 3.33 4.63
C SER A 230 -9.25 1.98 4.07
N LEU A 231 -10.33 1.95 3.28
CA LEU A 231 -10.82 0.72 2.64
C LEU A 231 -9.82 0.22 1.57
N GLU A 232 -9.20 1.09 0.78
CA GLU A 232 -8.16 0.70 -0.19
C GLU A 232 -6.97 0.03 0.51
N ILE A 233 -6.51 0.59 1.63
CA ILE A 233 -5.45 -0.01 2.45
C ILE A 233 -5.85 -1.41 2.92
N PHE A 234 -7.07 -1.57 3.42
CA PHE A 234 -7.57 -2.87 3.86
C PHE A 234 -7.74 -3.88 2.72
N TYR A 235 -8.21 -3.45 1.54
CA TYR A 235 -8.28 -4.33 0.37
C TYR A 235 -6.88 -4.82 -0.03
N HIS A 236 -5.89 -3.94 -0.06
CA HIS A 236 -4.51 -4.32 -0.30
C HIS A 236 -4.00 -5.35 0.71
N CYS A 237 -4.25 -5.11 2.00
CA CYS A 237 -3.88 -6.04 3.08
C CYS A 237 -4.58 -7.40 2.93
N LEU A 238 -5.87 -7.38 2.60
CA LEU A 238 -6.66 -8.60 2.43
C LEU A 238 -6.19 -9.45 1.24
N GLN A 239 -5.87 -8.82 0.10
CA GLN A 239 -5.37 -9.50 -1.09
C GLN A 239 -4.01 -10.16 -0.86
N ASN A 240 -3.17 -9.55 -0.02
CA ASN A 240 -1.82 -10.03 0.28
C ASN A 240 -1.74 -10.84 1.59
N ASN A 241 -2.88 -11.13 2.23
CA ASN A 241 -2.95 -11.81 3.53
C ASN A 241 -2.09 -11.12 4.60
N ILE A 242 -2.12 -9.80 4.63
CA ILE A 242 -1.43 -8.95 5.59
C ILE A 242 -2.41 -8.63 6.74
N LYS A 243 -1.96 -8.78 7.97
CA LYS A 243 -2.69 -8.33 9.17
C LYS A 243 -1.99 -7.12 9.74
N ILE A 244 -2.70 -6.00 9.87
CA ILE A 244 -2.12 -4.77 10.42
C ILE A 244 -2.64 -4.50 11.84
N THR A 245 -1.76 -4.03 12.69
CA THR A 245 -2.05 -3.45 14.01
C THR A 245 -1.46 -2.04 14.00
N PRO A 246 -2.29 -1.01 13.75
CA PRO A 246 -1.83 0.38 13.80
C PRO A 246 -1.53 0.76 15.26
N GLU A 247 -0.38 1.37 15.48
CA GLU A 247 0.10 1.84 16.78
C GLU A 247 0.50 3.30 16.66
N TRP A 248 0.01 4.13 17.58
CA TRP A 248 0.44 5.51 17.66
C TRP A 248 1.74 5.59 18.47
N ILE A 249 2.72 6.29 17.93
CA ILE A 249 3.99 6.59 18.62
C ILE A 249 4.23 8.11 18.67
N PRO A 250 4.93 8.62 19.69
CA PRO A 250 5.39 10.00 19.69
C PRO A 250 6.32 10.31 18.51
N ARG A 251 6.30 11.54 18.02
CA ARG A 251 7.10 11.99 16.87
C ARG A 251 8.58 11.75 17.05
N GLU A 252 9.07 11.92 18.28
CA GLU A 252 10.48 11.68 18.63
C GLU A 252 10.92 10.22 18.41
N GLN A 253 9.97 9.29 18.43
CA GLN A 253 10.20 7.86 18.15
C GLN A 253 10.01 7.52 16.67
N ASN A 254 9.51 8.47 15.85
CA ASN A 254 9.30 8.30 14.41
C ASN A 254 10.33 9.08 13.56
N TYR A 255 11.45 9.49 14.15
CA TYR A 255 12.45 10.37 13.54
C TYR A 255 12.94 9.88 12.17
N ASP A 256 13.25 8.60 12.04
CA ASP A 256 13.78 8.06 10.78
C ASP A 256 12.71 8.09 9.67
N ALA A 257 11.45 7.77 9.97
CA ALA A 257 10.39 7.85 8.98
C ALA A 257 10.10 9.32 8.58
N ASP A 258 10.11 10.25 9.54
CA ASP A 258 10.02 11.70 9.30
C ASP A 258 11.16 12.19 8.40
N TYR A 259 12.39 11.72 8.65
CA TYR A 259 13.53 12.01 7.77
C TYR A 259 13.28 11.50 6.35
N TYR A 260 12.90 10.23 6.18
CA TYR A 260 12.68 9.63 4.86
C TYR A 260 11.47 10.22 4.11
N SER A 261 10.50 10.79 4.82
CA SER A 261 9.37 11.51 4.19
C SER A 261 9.81 12.84 3.53
N LYS A 262 10.98 13.35 3.89
CA LYS A 262 11.57 14.62 3.42
C LYS A 262 12.75 14.40 2.48
N VAL A 263 13.28 13.18 2.40
CA VAL A 263 14.38 12.86 1.48
C VAL A 263 13.85 12.82 0.07
N HIS A 264 14.28 13.80 -0.72
CA HIS A 264 13.98 13.85 -2.14
C HIS A 264 15.25 13.58 -2.93
N ASP A 265 15.12 12.85 -4.02
CA ASP A 265 16.22 12.69 -4.98
C ASP A 265 16.39 14.01 -5.76
N THR A 266 17.23 14.91 -5.22
CA THR A 266 17.47 16.23 -5.81
C THR A 266 18.18 16.13 -7.16
N ASP A 267 18.83 15.02 -7.42
CA ASP A 267 19.63 14.77 -8.62
C ASP A 267 18.83 14.01 -9.69
N SER A 268 17.60 13.59 -9.39
CA SER A 268 16.73 12.91 -10.36
C SER A 268 16.24 13.88 -11.43
N TRP A 269 16.32 13.44 -12.67
CA TRP A 269 15.83 14.14 -13.85
C TRP A 269 15.33 13.15 -14.89
N GLY A 270 14.53 13.63 -15.80
CA GLY A 270 13.98 12.85 -16.90
C GLY A 270 13.69 13.72 -18.11
N ILE A 271 13.03 13.14 -19.09
CA ILE A 271 12.57 13.79 -20.31
C ILE A 271 11.09 13.54 -20.51
N ASP A 272 10.44 14.39 -21.26
CA ASP A 272 9.05 14.23 -21.65
C ASP A 272 8.79 12.93 -22.42
N GLN A 273 7.54 12.47 -22.42
CA GLN A 273 7.15 11.21 -23.03
C GLN A 273 7.37 11.22 -24.55
N THR A 274 7.17 12.36 -25.23
CA THR A 274 7.36 12.49 -26.69
C THR A 274 8.80 12.22 -27.10
N CYS A 275 9.76 12.77 -26.36
CA CYS A 275 11.19 12.54 -26.62
C CYS A 275 11.58 11.09 -26.30
N PHE A 276 11.04 10.50 -25.22
CA PHE A 276 11.25 9.08 -24.91
C PHE A 276 10.71 8.17 -26.01
N ASP A 277 9.49 8.41 -26.50
CA ASP A 277 8.86 7.61 -27.56
C ASP A 277 9.66 7.68 -28.87
N TYR A 278 10.19 8.88 -29.22
CA TYR A 278 11.11 9.04 -30.35
C TYR A 278 12.36 8.18 -30.16
N LEU A 279 13.05 8.27 -29.02
CA LEU A 279 14.26 7.49 -28.76
C LEU A 279 13.95 5.97 -28.69
N SER A 280 12.79 5.59 -28.20
CA SER A 280 12.33 4.22 -28.19
C SER A 280 12.05 3.68 -29.60
N SER A 281 11.59 4.52 -30.53
CA SER A 281 11.42 4.13 -31.94
C SER A 281 12.76 3.93 -32.67
N VAL A 282 13.82 4.63 -32.23
CA VAL A 282 15.17 4.57 -32.87
C VAL A 282 16.03 3.45 -32.24
N PHE A 283 16.07 3.35 -30.92
CA PHE A 283 17.00 2.48 -30.19
C PHE A 283 16.30 1.37 -29.39
N GLY A 284 14.97 1.40 -29.30
CA GLY A 284 14.15 0.43 -28.57
C GLY A 284 13.90 -0.87 -29.32
N PRO A 285 12.93 -1.71 -28.85
CA PRO A 285 12.21 -1.46 -27.60
C PRO A 285 13.12 -1.62 -26.38
N PHE A 286 12.83 -0.83 -25.32
CA PHE A 286 13.51 -0.95 -24.04
C PHE A 286 12.77 -1.91 -23.12
N SER A 287 13.52 -2.61 -22.26
CA SER A 287 12.97 -3.64 -21.36
C SER A 287 12.78 -3.11 -19.94
N VAL A 288 13.70 -2.31 -19.44
CA VAL A 288 13.75 -1.86 -18.05
C VAL A 288 14.23 -0.41 -17.99
N ASP A 289 13.56 0.41 -17.20
CA ASP A 289 14.01 1.74 -16.81
C ASP A 289 14.84 1.61 -15.52
N ARG A 290 16.14 1.89 -15.61
CA ARG A 290 17.07 1.61 -14.51
C ARG A 290 17.16 2.72 -13.46
N PHE A 291 16.67 3.92 -13.76
CA PHE A 291 16.80 5.09 -12.89
C PHE A 291 15.48 5.87 -12.80
N ALA A 292 14.46 5.25 -12.21
CA ALA A 292 13.15 5.84 -12.10
C ALA A 292 12.53 5.63 -10.70
N ASP A 293 11.40 6.24 -10.49
CA ASP A 293 10.50 5.99 -9.37
C ASP A 293 9.05 5.81 -9.87
N ASP A 294 8.10 5.71 -8.96
CA ASP A 294 6.68 5.51 -9.28
C ASP A 294 6.01 6.73 -9.95
N ARG A 295 6.73 7.86 -10.11
CA ARG A 295 6.21 9.10 -10.70
C ARG A 295 6.82 9.42 -12.07
N ASN A 296 8.08 9.01 -12.32
CA ASN A 296 8.81 9.37 -13.53
C ASN A 296 9.17 8.19 -14.43
N ASN A 297 8.80 6.96 -14.07
CA ASN A 297 9.13 5.78 -14.84
C ASN A 297 8.55 5.85 -16.26
N LYS A 298 9.39 5.57 -17.26
CA LYS A 298 9.01 5.50 -18.67
C LYS A 298 8.58 4.10 -19.11
N LEU A 299 8.88 3.10 -18.30
CA LEU A 299 8.56 1.69 -18.59
C LEU A 299 7.81 1.05 -17.38
N PRO A 300 6.98 0.02 -17.65
CA PRO A 300 6.29 -0.70 -16.58
C PRO A 300 7.24 -1.41 -15.61
N ILE A 301 8.41 -1.83 -16.08
CA ILE A 301 9.47 -2.42 -15.25
C ILE A 301 10.54 -1.37 -15.03
N PHE A 302 10.74 -0.97 -13.78
CA PHE A 302 11.73 0.04 -13.42
C PHE A 302 12.45 -0.28 -12.12
N ASN A 303 13.64 0.31 -11.95
CA ASN A 303 14.42 0.25 -10.72
C ASN A 303 14.47 1.63 -10.06
N SER A 304 14.37 1.66 -8.75
CA SER A 304 14.34 2.89 -7.97
C SER A 304 15.50 2.99 -6.98
N ARG A 305 15.73 4.19 -6.46
CA ARG A 305 16.72 4.44 -5.40
C ARG A 305 16.26 3.90 -4.05
N TYR A 306 15.00 4.14 -3.70
CA TYR A 306 14.32 3.66 -2.50
C TYR A 306 13.14 2.78 -2.89
N PHE A 307 12.61 1.99 -1.96
CA PHE A 307 11.35 1.30 -2.19
C PHE A 307 10.26 2.32 -2.50
N CYS A 308 9.54 2.10 -3.59
CA CYS A 308 8.34 2.86 -3.98
C CYS A 308 7.35 1.92 -4.67
N PRO A 309 6.07 2.30 -4.79
CA PRO A 309 5.07 1.46 -5.44
C PRO A 309 5.46 1.06 -6.86
N GLY A 310 5.39 -0.24 -7.15
CA GLY A 310 5.67 -0.75 -8.50
C GLY A 310 7.14 -0.97 -8.85
N SER A 311 8.10 -0.53 -8.03
CA SER A 311 9.52 -0.75 -8.28
C SER A 311 9.84 -2.25 -8.32
N ALA A 312 10.45 -2.69 -9.41
CA ALA A 312 10.89 -4.08 -9.58
C ALA A 312 12.16 -4.39 -8.79
N HIS A 313 13.02 -3.40 -8.57
CA HIS A 313 14.27 -3.56 -7.83
C HIS A 313 14.74 -2.23 -7.22
N VAL A 314 15.32 -2.30 -6.03
CA VAL A 314 15.91 -1.14 -5.34
C VAL A 314 17.43 -1.17 -5.50
N ASN A 315 18.02 -0.02 -5.76
CA ASN A 315 19.42 0.15 -6.12
C ASN A 315 19.78 -0.61 -7.42
N SER A 316 19.59 0.04 -8.54
CA SER A 316 19.80 -0.52 -9.87
C SER A 316 21.17 -1.23 -10.05
N PHE A 317 22.21 -0.76 -9.36
CA PHE A 317 23.56 -1.35 -9.43
C PHE A 317 23.68 -2.73 -8.76
N THR A 318 22.68 -3.19 -8.05
CA THR A 318 22.63 -4.56 -7.51
C THR A 318 21.90 -5.54 -8.43
N ALA A 319 21.27 -5.04 -9.50
CA ALA A 319 20.60 -5.85 -10.51
C ALA A 319 21.58 -6.23 -11.65
N ASP A 320 21.32 -7.36 -12.28
CA ASP A 320 21.98 -7.73 -13.53
C ASP A 320 21.36 -6.96 -14.71
N TRP A 321 22.23 -6.37 -15.56
CA TRP A 321 21.82 -5.63 -16.75
C TRP A 321 22.17 -6.35 -18.05
N SER A 322 22.57 -7.61 -17.99
CA SER A 322 22.93 -8.41 -19.16
C SER A 322 21.74 -8.68 -20.07
N ASP A 323 20.54 -8.87 -19.46
CA ASP A 323 19.33 -9.20 -20.18
C ASP A 323 18.58 -7.95 -20.68
N GLY A 324 18.16 -8.00 -21.93
CA GLY A 324 17.32 -6.99 -22.53
C GLY A 324 18.04 -5.72 -22.99
N ASN A 325 17.26 -4.71 -23.32
CA ASN A 325 17.72 -3.38 -23.75
C ASN A 325 17.36 -2.36 -22.66
N ASN A 326 18.36 -1.83 -21.98
CA ASN A 326 18.19 -0.99 -20.81
C ASN A 326 17.97 0.48 -21.21
N TRP A 327 16.97 1.14 -20.61
CA TRP A 327 16.85 2.59 -20.62
C TRP A 327 17.60 3.16 -19.40
N LEU A 328 18.54 4.08 -19.66
CA LEU A 328 19.49 4.57 -18.67
C LEU A 328 19.47 6.11 -18.67
N CYS A 329 18.72 6.71 -17.76
CA CYS A 329 18.67 8.15 -17.52
C CYS A 329 19.14 8.45 -16.07
N PRO A 330 20.44 8.24 -15.76
CA PRO A 330 20.95 8.34 -14.40
C PRO A 330 21.10 9.80 -13.96
N PRO A 331 21.09 10.08 -12.65
CA PRO A 331 21.66 11.29 -12.09
C PRO A 331 23.08 11.52 -12.64
N VAL A 332 23.43 12.79 -12.90
CA VAL A 332 24.73 13.14 -13.53
C VAL A 332 25.91 12.54 -12.78
N SER A 333 25.87 12.55 -11.45
CA SER A 333 26.89 11.96 -10.58
C SER A 333 27.10 10.46 -10.79
N LEU A 334 26.11 9.75 -11.32
CA LEU A 334 26.12 8.29 -11.50
C LEU A 334 26.48 7.85 -12.94
N ILE A 335 26.65 8.77 -13.91
CA ILE A 335 26.92 8.43 -15.31
C ILE A 335 28.13 7.51 -15.44
N GLY A 336 29.25 7.83 -14.78
CA GLY A 336 30.44 7.00 -14.82
C GLY A 336 30.25 5.60 -14.24
N SER A 337 29.49 5.50 -13.14
CA SER A 337 29.13 4.21 -12.51
C SER A 337 28.20 3.40 -13.41
N THR A 338 27.29 4.06 -14.12
CA THR A 338 26.36 3.45 -15.08
C THR A 338 27.12 2.77 -16.22
N ILE A 339 28.09 3.46 -16.83
CA ILE A 339 28.93 2.89 -17.90
C ILE A 339 29.74 1.69 -17.38
N LYS A 340 30.34 1.81 -16.17
CA LYS A 340 31.12 0.73 -15.57
C LYS A 340 30.25 -0.51 -15.26
N HIS A 341 29.06 -0.30 -14.72
CA HIS A 341 28.16 -1.41 -14.40
C HIS A 341 27.61 -2.09 -15.66
N LEU A 342 27.24 -1.33 -16.69
CA LEU A 342 26.81 -1.89 -17.97
C LEU A 342 27.92 -2.73 -18.62
N ARG A 343 29.19 -2.29 -18.52
CA ARG A 343 30.35 -3.07 -18.96
C ARG A 343 30.55 -4.34 -18.12
N PHE A 344 30.42 -4.23 -16.82
CA PHE A 344 30.56 -5.38 -15.91
C PHE A 344 29.54 -6.47 -16.23
N CYS A 345 28.27 -6.09 -16.46
CA CYS A 345 27.21 -7.00 -16.85
C CYS A 345 27.29 -7.47 -18.32
N LYS A 346 28.20 -6.92 -19.15
CA LYS A 346 28.24 -7.11 -20.61
C LYS A 346 26.89 -6.81 -21.27
N GLY A 347 26.20 -5.81 -20.74
CA GLY A 347 24.85 -5.44 -21.14
C GLY A 347 24.81 -4.46 -22.32
N ARG A 348 23.58 -4.18 -22.77
CA ARG A 348 23.28 -3.16 -23.77
C ARG A 348 22.19 -2.22 -23.29
N GLY A 349 22.19 -1.01 -23.81
CA GLY A 349 21.16 -0.01 -23.45
C GLY A 349 21.39 1.32 -24.13
N THR A 350 20.47 2.24 -23.87
CA THR A 350 20.60 3.63 -24.30
C THR A 350 20.81 4.51 -23.08
N LEU A 351 21.97 5.16 -23.04
CA LEU A 351 22.36 6.10 -22.00
C LEU A 351 22.05 7.51 -22.47
N LEU A 352 21.14 8.18 -21.75
CA LEU A 352 20.83 9.60 -21.98
C LEU A 352 21.65 10.46 -21.02
N ILE A 353 22.35 11.44 -21.56
CA ILE A 353 23.20 12.38 -20.79
C ILE A 353 23.12 13.80 -21.36
N PRO A 354 23.34 14.84 -20.54
CA PRO A 354 23.49 16.21 -21.06
C PRO A 354 24.77 16.35 -21.88
N VAL A 355 24.74 17.20 -22.88
CA VAL A 355 25.94 17.53 -23.67
C VAL A 355 26.76 18.57 -22.92
N TRP A 356 27.59 18.09 -21.99
CA TRP A 356 28.49 18.90 -21.17
C TRP A 356 29.94 18.44 -21.38
N GLU A 357 30.60 19.00 -22.38
CA GLU A 357 31.93 18.57 -22.81
C GLU A 357 33.01 18.74 -21.74
N SER A 358 32.85 19.70 -20.83
CA SER A 358 33.77 19.93 -19.71
C SER A 358 33.54 19.01 -18.50
N SER A 359 32.53 18.14 -18.54
CA SER A 359 32.18 17.28 -17.40
C SER A 359 33.12 16.08 -17.27
N TYR A 360 33.20 15.55 -16.04
CA TYR A 360 34.05 14.41 -15.68
C TYR A 360 33.75 13.12 -16.47
N PHE A 361 32.54 12.95 -16.97
CA PHE A 361 32.14 11.77 -17.73
C PHE A 361 32.44 11.88 -19.23
N TRP A 362 32.68 13.08 -19.76
CA TRP A 362 32.87 13.30 -21.20
C TRP A 362 34.08 12.53 -21.78
N PRO A 363 35.24 12.49 -21.12
CA PRO A 363 36.37 11.67 -21.59
C PRO A 363 36.09 10.16 -21.59
N LEU A 364 35.11 9.68 -20.84
CA LEU A 364 34.75 8.26 -20.86
C LEU A 364 34.03 7.87 -22.15
N ILE A 365 33.30 8.79 -22.75
CA ILE A 365 32.53 8.57 -23.99
C ILE A 365 33.22 9.12 -25.24
N TYR A 366 34.07 10.14 -25.08
CA TYR A 366 34.78 10.82 -26.19
C TYR A 366 36.26 10.99 -25.87
N PRO A 367 37.02 9.87 -25.75
CA PRO A 367 38.33 9.86 -25.10
C PRO A 367 39.41 10.64 -25.87
N ASN A 368 39.33 10.74 -27.20
CA ASN A 368 40.36 11.34 -28.03
C ASN A 368 39.95 12.67 -28.67
N GLY A 369 38.78 13.20 -28.35
CA GLY A 369 38.26 14.41 -28.98
C GLY A 369 37.97 14.29 -30.51
N LEU A 370 38.01 13.07 -31.04
CA LEU A 370 37.79 12.79 -32.46
C LEU A 370 36.66 11.78 -32.71
N HIS A 371 36.57 10.75 -31.87
CA HIS A 371 35.62 9.67 -32.05
C HIS A 371 35.03 9.24 -30.72
N PHE A 372 33.76 8.79 -30.74
CA PHE A 372 33.15 8.14 -29.62
C PHE A 372 33.85 6.81 -29.27
N ALA A 373 33.79 6.42 -28.00
CA ALA A 373 34.34 5.16 -27.52
C ALA A 373 33.73 3.97 -28.27
N ARG A 374 34.51 2.91 -28.51
CA ARG A 374 34.13 1.75 -29.36
C ARG A 374 32.87 1.02 -28.90
N PHE A 375 32.48 1.13 -27.63
CA PHE A 375 31.27 0.53 -27.10
C PHE A 375 30.01 1.33 -27.44
N ILE A 376 30.12 2.55 -27.95
CA ILE A 376 29.02 3.38 -28.44
C ILE A 376 28.78 3.02 -29.91
N LYS A 377 27.60 2.52 -30.23
CA LYS A 377 27.25 2.03 -31.57
C LYS A 377 26.56 3.09 -32.42
N ASP A 378 25.70 3.91 -31.80
CA ASP A 378 24.99 5.01 -32.45
C ASP A 378 24.71 6.12 -31.46
N THR A 379 24.41 7.31 -31.94
CA THR A 379 24.13 8.49 -31.12
C THR A 379 22.99 9.32 -31.70
N ARG A 380 22.19 9.95 -30.85
CA ARG A 380 21.18 10.95 -31.25
C ARG A 380 21.22 12.13 -30.29
N VAL A 381 21.37 13.33 -30.83
CA VAL A 381 21.23 14.56 -30.07
C VAL A 381 19.77 14.96 -30.09
N VAL A 382 19.21 15.30 -28.92
CA VAL A 382 17.83 15.71 -28.72
C VAL A 382 17.73 16.95 -27.85
N ASN A 383 16.67 17.73 -28.03
CA ASN A 383 16.33 18.87 -27.18
C ASN A 383 15.03 18.60 -26.46
N PRO A 384 15.07 17.80 -25.37
CA PRO A 384 13.86 17.39 -24.65
C PRO A 384 13.30 18.53 -23.82
N TYR A 385 12.02 18.38 -23.47
CA TYR A 385 11.50 19.06 -22.30
C TYR A 385 11.95 18.25 -21.09
N TYR A 386 12.80 18.84 -20.25
CA TYR A 386 13.34 18.18 -19.06
C TYR A 386 12.32 18.19 -17.92
N GLU A 387 12.22 17.08 -17.23
CA GLU A 387 11.37 16.88 -16.08
C GLU A 387 12.23 16.66 -14.83
N SER A 388 11.99 17.44 -13.78
CA SER A 388 12.65 17.28 -12.48
C SER A 388 11.68 17.63 -11.35
N TYR A 389 11.87 17.00 -10.22
CA TYR A 389 11.08 17.28 -9.02
C TYR A 389 11.54 18.54 -8.25
N HIS A 390 12.66 19.14 -8.64
CA HIS A 390 13.18 20.34 -8.01
C HIS A 390 13.00 21.58 -8.89
N GLU A 391 12.29 22.57 -8.36
CA GLU A 391 12.02 23.84 -9.05
C GLU A 391 13.28 24.60 -9.47
N HIS A 392 14.42 24.33 -8.80
CA HIS A 392 15.71 24.98 -9.10
C HIS A 392 16.71 24.03 -9.78
N ASN A 393 16.26 22.89 -10.31
CA ASN A 393 17.12 21.97 -11.04
C ASN A 393 17.39 22.54 -12.45
N VAL A 394 18.64 22.41 -12.92
CA VAL A 394 19.01 22.78 -14.29
C VAL A 394 18.29 21.95 -15.35
N PHE A 395 17.72 20.82 -14.98
CA PHE A 395 16.90 19.93 -15.81
C PHE A 395 15.41 20.22 -15.65
N GLN A 396 14.98 21.45 -15.84
CA GLN A 396 13.58 21.83 -15.77
C GLN A 396 13.17 22.61 -17.02
N GLY A 397 12.11 22.15 -17.68
CA GLY A 397 11.62 22.77 -18.89
C GLY A 397 12.59 22.65 -20.09
N TYR A 398 12.61 23.65 -20.94
CA TYR A 398 13.58 23.74 -22.04
C TYR A 398 14.90 24.32 -21.52
N ALA A 399 15.84 23.42 -21.17
CA ALA A 399 17.16 23.84 -20.74
C ALA A 399 18.01 24.37 -21.91
N PRO A 400 19.01 25.26 -21.68
CA PRO A 400 19.87 25.83 -22.73
C PRO A 400 20.91 24.87 -23.27
N PHE A 401 20.80 23.59 -22.99
CA PHE A 401 21.72 22.54 -23.47
C PHE A 401 20.94 21.34 -23.98
N PRO A 402 21.44 20.70 -25.06
CA PRO A 402 20.86 19.45 -25.54
C PRO A 402 21.23 18.25 -24.66
N ALA A 403 20.50 17.15 -24.83
CA ALA A 403 20.91 15.84 -24.38
C ALA A 403 21.41 15.00 -25.57
N ILE A 404 22.25 14.02 -25.27
CA ILE A 404 22.68 13.02 -26.25
C ILE A 404 22.30 11.63 -25.71
N ALA A 405 21.61 10.88 -26.54
CA ALA A 405 21.31 9.48 -26.32
C ALA A 405 22.40 8.62 -27.00
N LEU A 406 23.03 7.76 -26.21
CA LEU A 406 24.14 6.92 -26.63
C LEU A 406 23.68 5.47 -26.62
N GLN A 407 23.60 4.80 -27.77
CA GLN A 407 23.39 3.37 -27.85
C GLN A 407 24.66 2.64 -27.46
N ILE A 408 24.67 1.98 -26.33
CA ILE A 408 25.83 1.28 -25.75
C ILE A 408 25.66 -0.23 -25.83
N GLN A 409 26.73 -0.91 -26.20
CA GLN A 409 26.83 -2.37 -26.20
C GLN A 409 28.28 -2.80 -25.89
N PHE A 410 28.42 -3.61 -24.82
CA PHE A 410 29.69 -4.25 -24.42
C PHE A 410 29.76 -5.70 -24.81
#